data_51e4f64f826b0c6a02d5f7497ab2faae
#
_entry.id   51e4f64f826b0c6a02d5f7497ab2faae
#
_cell.length_a   1.000
_cell.length_b   1.000
_cell.length_c   1.000
_cell.angle_alpha   90.00
_cell.angle_beta   90.00
_cell.angle_gamma   90.00
#
_symmetry.space_group_name_H-M   'P 1'
#
loop_
_entity.id
_entity.type
_entity.pdbx_description
1 polymer ?
#
loop_
_entity_poly.entity_id
_entity_poly.type
_entity_poly.pdbx_seq_one_letter_code
_entity_poly.pdbx_strand_id
1 'polypeptide(L)'
;MEELKLNTIEEAIADFREGKFVIVVDDEDRENEGDLIVAAEKITPEQVNFMLKHARGVLCAPITISRCKELELPHQVDTNTSVLGTPFTVTVDKLEGCSTGVSIHDRAATIRALADPTSTPETFGRPGHVNPLYAQDKGVLRRAGHTEACIDMARLAGLYPAAALMEIMSEDVTMARLPELRKMADEWGLKLISIRDLIAYRLKQESLVEKGVEVDMPTEYGHFRLIPFRQKSNGLEHIAIIKGDIKEGEPVLVRVHSSCATGDIFGSMRCDCGEQLHKALQMIEKEGKGAVVYLNQEGRGIGLMEKMKAYKLQENGVDTVEANILLGHQADERDYGVGAQILRSIGVTQMRLLTNNPVKRVGLESYGLSIVENVPIEITPNKYNERYLKTKKDRMGHTLHFNK
;
A
#
# COMPACT_ATOMS: atom_id res chain seq x y z
N MET A 1 11.25 9.46 -26.83
CA MET A 1 10.96 10.33 -25.68
C MET A 1 12.18 10.24 -24.81
N GLU A 2 12.83 11.35 -24.47
CA GLU A 2 13.90 11.33 -23.47
C GLU A 2 13.30 10.83 -22.17
N GLU A 3 13.95 9.83 -21.58
CA GLU A 3 13.56 9.27 -20.29
C GLU A 3 13.71 10.38 -19.24
N LEU A 4 12.58 10.82 -18.64
CA LEU A 4 12.55 11.87 -17.64
C LEU A 4 13.37 11.42 -16.42
N LYS A 5 14.56 12.01 -16.23
CA LYS A 5 15.48 11.62 -15.19
C LYS A 5 14.99 12.08 -13.80
N LEU A 6 14.67 11.12 -12.94
CA LEU A 6 14.41 11.36 -11.52
C LEU A 6 15.73 11.49 -10.72
N ASN A 7 15.64 12.12 -9.57
CA ASN A 7 16.76 12.20 -8.63
C ASN A 7 16.90 10.88 -7.84
N THR A 8 18.07 10.65 -7.27
CA THR A 8 18.28 9.49 -6.41
C THR A 8 17.61 9.68 -5.05
N ILE A 9 17.28 8.56 -4.40
CA ILE A 9 16.67 8.60 -3.06
C ILE A 9 17.63 9.18 -2.04
N GLU A 10 18.94 8.92 -2.18
CA GLU A 10 19.99 9.46 -1.32
C GLU A 10 20.07 11.00 -1.39
N GLU A 11 19.98 11.58 -2.59
CA GLU A 11 19.95 13.04 -2.78
C GLU A 11 18.72 13.65 -2.12
N ALA A 12 17.55 13.02 -2.29
CA ALA A 12 16.31 13.47 -1.68
C ALA A 12 16.34 13.37 -0.15
N ILE A 13 16.90 12.28 0.42
CA ILE A 13 17.09 12.12 1.87
C ILE A 13 17.98 13.24 2.43
N ALA A 14 19.06 13.59 1.72
CA ALA A 14 19.96 14.65 2.16
C ALA A 14 19.24 16.01 2.23
N ASP A 15 18.51 16.38 1.18
CA ASP A 15 17.74 17.62 1.14
C ASP A 15 16.59 17.62 2.19
N PHE A 16 15.89 16.50 2.35
CA PHE A 16 14.81 16.39 3.34
C PHE A 16 15.34 16.52 4.79
N ARG A 17 16.53 15.97 5.07
CA ARG A 17 17.21 16.12 6.37
C ARG A 17 17.56 17.57 6.69
N GLU A 18 17.90 18.37 5.69
CA GLU A 18 18.15 19.80 5.82
C GLU A 18 16.86 20.63 5.95
N GLY A 19 15.68 20.00 5.84
CA GLY A 19 14.37 20.68 5.86
C GLY A 19 14.01 21.33 4.54
N LYS A 20 14.62 20.90 3.42
CA LYS A 20 14.22 21.32 2.08
C LYS A 20 13.03 20.49 1.60
N PHE A 21 12.29 21.04 0.65
CA PHE A 21 11.24 20.32 -0.04
C PHE A 21 11.79 19.21 -0.94
N VAL A 22 10.98 18.17 -1.08
CA VAL A 22 11.14 17.11 -2.08
C VAL A 22 9.79 16.95 -2.78
N ILE A 23 9.79 16.72 -4.09
CA ILE A 23 8.61 16.32 -4.84
C ILE A 23 8.62 14.80 -4.95
N VAL A 24 7.51 14.17 -4.59
CA VAL A 24 7.32 12.73 -4.66
C VAL A 24 6.17 12.43 -5.62
N VAL A 25 6.39 11.55 -6.61
CA VAL A 25 5.36 11.09 -7.53
C VAL A 25 5.02 9.65 -7.27
N ASP A 26 3.74 9.31 -7.43
CA ASP A 26 3.28 7.93 -7.38
C ASP A 26 3.14 7.31 -8.79
N ASP A 27 2.58 6.10 -8.84
CA ASP A 27 2.43 5.35 -10.08
C ASP A 27 1.28 5.91 -10.94
N GLU A 28 1.44 5.86 -12.27
CA GLU A 28 0.41 6.29 -13.24
C GLU A 28 -0.91 5.53 -13.07
N ASP A 29 -0.84 4.27 -12.62
CA ASP A 29 -2.00 3.41 -12.39
C ASP A 29 -2.67 3.64 -11.01
N ARG A 30 -2.12 4.56 -10.16
CA ARG A 30 -2.67 4.88 -8.84
C ARG A 30 -3.38 6.25 -8.82
N GLU A 31 -2.76 7.30 -8.33
CA GLU A 31 -3.26 8.69 -8.35
C GLU A 31 -2.70 9.44 -9.56
N ASN A 32 -1.48 9.04 -9.98
CA ASN A 32 -0.69 9.71 -11.01
C ASN A 32 -0.48 11.19 -10.67
N GLU A 33 -0.12 11.48 -9.43
CA GLU A 33 0.02 12.83 -8.88
C GLU A 33 1.43 13.04 -8.33
N GLY A 34 1.75 14.28 -8.00
CA GLY A 34 2.97 14.64 -7.30
C GLY A 34 2.67 15.53 -6.11
N ASP A 35 3.27 15.17 -4.98
CA ASP A 35 3.15 15.92 -3.73
C ASP A 35 4.46 16.61 -3.37
N LEU A 36 4.33 17.85 -2.90
CA LEU A 36 5.40 18.61 -2.28
C LEU A 36 5.47 18.23 -0.79
N ILE A 37 6.59 17.65 -0.35
CA ILE A 37 6.76 17.18 1.02
C ILE A 37 7.93 17.86 1.74
N VAL A 38 7.82 18.03 3.05
CA VAL A 38 8.88 18.52 3.93
C VAL A 38 8.73 17.96 5.35
N ALA A 39 9.86 17.78 6.06
CA ALA A 39 9.84 17.28 7.43
C ALA A 39 9.06 18.20 8.38
N ALA A 40 8.14 17.66 9.17
CA ALA A 40 7.28 18.43 10.06
C ALA A 40 8.05 19.23 11.12
N GLU A 41 9.11 18.64 11.68
CA GLU A 41 9.95 19.35 12.69
C GLU A 41 10.76 20.51 12.13
N LYS A 42 10.94 20.57 10.80
CA LYS A 42 11.74 21.61 10.11
C LYS A 42 10.89 22.67 9.43
N ILE A 43 9.58 22.46 9.28
CA ILE A 43 8.71 23.33 8.49
C ILE A 43 8.69 24.77 9.03
N THR A 44 8.79 25.73 8.11
CA THR A 44 8.73 27.17 8.43
C THR A 44 7.45 27.81 7.90
N PRO A 45 7.06 28.99 8.41
CA PRO A 45 5.92 29.73 7.85
C PRO A 45 6.09 30.06 6.35
N GLU A 46 7.31 30.38 5.92
CA GLU A 46 7.64 30.66 4.52
C GLU A 46 7.42 29.43 3.63
N GLN A 47 7.71 28.24 4.15
CA GLN A 47 7.44 26.98 3.45
C GLN A 47 5.94 26.70 3.36
N VAL A 48 5.17 26.93 4.41
CA VAL A 48 3.70 26.85 4.33
C VAL A 48 3.17 27.82 3.27
N ASN A 49 3.67 29.07 3.25
CA ASN A 49 3.30 30.04 2.22
C ASN A 49 3.68 29.57 0.80
N PHE A 50 4.84 28.95 0.63
CA PHE A 50 5.27 28.39 -0.65
C PHE A 50 4.32 27.29 -1.12
N MET A 51 3.99 26.32 -0.25
CA MET A 51 3.03 25.26 -0.53
C MET A 51 1.69 25.83 -1.01
N LEU A 52 1.12 26.79 -0.25
CA LEU A 52 -0.17 27.40 -0.58
C LEU A 52 -0.17 28.16 -1.90
N LYS A 53 0.93 28.83 -2.25
CA LYS A 53 1.06 29.62 -3.49
C LYS A 53 1.35 28.76 -4.72
N HIS A 54 2.17 27.73 -4.57
CA HIS A 54 2.74 27.02 -5.70
C HIS A 54 2.17 25.60 -5.86
N ALA A 55 1.97 24.85 -4.78
CA ALA A 55 1.36 23.52 -4.86
C ALA A 55 -0.18 23.60 -4.95
N ARG A 56 -0.82 24.39 -4.11
CA ARG A 56 -2.27 24.73 -4.17
C ARG A 56 -3.23 23.60 -3.84
N GLY A 57 -2.75 22.45 -3.40
CA GLY A 57 -3.54 21.30 -2.92
C GLY A 57 -4.04 21.48 -1.49
N VAL A 58 -4.30 20.39 -0.80
CA VAL A 58 -4.74 20.37 0.59
C VAL A 58 -3.53 20.20 1.52
N LEU A 59 -3.33 21.14 2.45
CA LEU A 59 -2.24 21.03 3.42
C LEU A 59 -2.55 19.92 4.43
N CYS A 60 -1.77 18.83 4.36
CA CYS A 60 -1.89 17.68 5.21
C CYS A 60 -0.62 17.46 6.06
N ALA A 61 -0.79 16.75 7.16
CA ALA A 61 0.30 16.40 8.07
C ALA A 61 0.31 14.90 8.36
N PRO A 62 1.01 14.07 7.53
CA PRO A 62 1.23 12.66 7.83
C PRO A 62 1.96 12.47 9.16
N ILE A 63 1.40 11.62 10.02
CA ILE A 63 1.99 11.18 11.29
C ILE A 63 1.74 9.68 11.47
N THR A 64 2.49 9.04 12.34
CA THR A 64 2.35 7.60 12.61
C THR A 64 1.04 7.27 13.33
N ILE A 65 0.55 6.03 13.18
CA ILE A 65 -0.62 5.54 13.92
C ILE A 65 -0.42 5.66 15.44
N SER A 66 0.80 5.35 15.94
CA SER A 66 1.12 5.52 17.36
C SER A 66 0.97 6.98 17.80
N ARG A 67 1.47 7.92 16.97
CA ARG A 67 1.37 9.34 17.29
C ARG A 67 -0.09 9.85 17.26
N CYS A 68 -0.90 9.38 16.32
CA CYS A 68 -2.34 9.68 16.32
C CYS A 68 -3.01 9.22 17.62
N LYS A 69 -2.68 8.02 18.11
CA LYS A 69 -3.21 7.49 19.38
C LYS A 69 -2.74 8.28 20.60
N GLU A 70 -1.44 8.62 20.66
CA GLU A 70 -0.87 9.45 21.74
C GLU A 70 -1.55 10.81 21.83
N LEU A 71 -1.87 11.41 20.69
CA LEU A 71 -2.53 12.72 20.60
C LEU A 71 -4.06 12.64 20.61
N GLU A 72 -4.65 11.45 20.77
CA GLU A 72 -6.10 11.21 20.74
C GLU A 72 -6.78 11.83 19.50
N LEU A 73 -6.20 11.55 18.32
CA LEU A 73 -6.72 12.00 17.03
C LEU A 73 -7.49 10.84 16.36
N PRO A 74 -8.81 10.72 16.52
CA PRO A 74 -9.60 9.69 15.86
C PRO A 74 -9.70 9.93 14.35
N HIS A 75 -10.12 8.92 13.60
CA HIS A 75 -10.50 9.10 12.20
C HIS A 75 -11.58 10.16 12.06
N GLN A 76 -11.56 10.90 10.97
CA GLN A 76 -12.53 11.96 10.69
C GLN A 76 -13.96 11.42 10.53
N VAL A 77 -14.10 10.17 10.09
CA VAL A 77 -15.37 9.47 9.91
C VAL A 77 -15.28 8.03 10.41
N ASP A 78 -16.37 7.48 10.92
CA ASP A 78 -16.44 6.07 11.35
C ASP A 78 -16.36 5.11 10.16
N THR A 79 -16.93 5.50 9.02
CA THR A 79 -16.91 4.70 7.78
C THR A 79 -16.28 5.52 6.66
N ASN A 80 -15.08 5.14 6.23
CA ASN A 80 -14.41 5.79 5.12
C ASN A 80 -14.92 5.23 3.79
N THR A 81 -15.55 6.09 2.99
CA THR A 81 -16.10 5.77 1.66
C THR A 81 -15.30 6.42 0.52
N SER A 82 -14.14 7.04 0.82
CA SER A 82 -13.30 7.63 -0.23
C SER A 82 -12.71 6.54 -1.13
N VAL A 83 -12.54 6.87 -2.42
CA VAL A 83 -12.10 5.91 -3.46
C VAL A 83 -10.78 5.22 -3.09
N LEU A 84 -9.83 5.97 -2.56
CA LEU A 84 -8.49 5.49 -2.19
C LEU A 84 -8.32 5.25 -0.68
N GLY A 85 -9.38 5.40 0.10
CA GLY A 85 -9.37 5.18 1.53
C GLY A 85 -8.46 6.15 2.28
N THR A 86 -8.30 7.40 1.83
CA THR A 86 -7.43 8.41 2.44
C THR A 86 -7.74 8.57 3.93
N PRO A 87 -6.77 8.31 4.82
CA PRO A 87 -7.02 8.12 6.24
C PRO A 87 -6.93 9.43 7.03
N PHE A 88 -7.83 10.37 6.75
CA PHE A 88 -7.92 11.61 7.52
C PHE A 88 -8.28 11.38 8.98
N THR A 89 -7.64 12.15 9.87
CA THR A 89 -8.09 12.33 11.25
C THR A 89 -8.99 13.54 11.36
N VAL A 90 -9.54 13.79 12.57
CA VAL A 90 -10.09 15.11 12.90
C VAL A 90 -9.03 16.19 12.67
N THR A 91 -9.43 17.33 12.15
CA THR A 91 -8.53 18.48 11.93
C THR A 91 -8.12 19.12 13.24
N VAL A 92 -6.95 19.75 13.29
CA VAL A 92 -6.40 20.33 14.53
C VAL A 92 -5.76 21.68 14.30
N ASP A 93 -5.69 22.47 15.39
CA ASP A 93 -4.85 23.67 15.53
C ASP A 93 -4.13 23.63 16.87
N LYS A 94 -2.87 24.09 16.91
CA LYS A 94 -2.15 24.30 18.15
C LYS A 94 -2.80 25.47 18.91
N LEU A 95 -3.08 25.28 20.19
CA LEU A 95 -3.76 26.29 21.02
C LEU A 95 -2.81 27.38 21.49
N GLU A 96 -1.73 26.99 22.16
CA GLU A 96 -0.80 27.95 22.75
C GLU A 96 0.09 28.61 21.70
N GLY A 97 0.16 29.96 21.74
CA GLY A 97 1.00 30.76 20.85
C GLY A 97 0.48 30.88 19.41
N CYS A 98 -0.75 30.45 19.15
CA CYS A 98 -1.44 30.60 17.87
C CYS A 98 -2.64 31.55 18.00
N SER A 99 -3.10 32.10 16.88
CA SER A 99 -4.27 32.99 16.81
C SER A 99 -5.53 32.21 16.44
N THR A 100 -5.98 32.30 15.18
CA THR A 100 -7.16 31.60 14.65
C THR A 100 -6.87 30.27 14.00
N GLY A 101 -5.60 29.86 13.92
CA GLY A 101 -5.16 28.61 13.29
C GLY A 101 -4.92 28.70 11.78
N VAL A 102 -5.45 29.69 11.08
CA VAL A 102 -5.42 29.79 9.61
C VAL A 102 -4.11 30.33 9.07
N SER A 103 -3.40 31.20 9.83
CA SER A 103 -2.21 31.87 9.34
C SER A 103 -1.08 30.86 9.00
N ILE A 104 -0.16 31.26 8.13
CA ILE A 104 1.02 30.43 7.81
C ILE A 104 1.86 30.15 9.06
N HIS A 105 1.90 31.09 10.01
CA HIS A 105 2.59 30.93 11.28
C HIS A 105 1.91 29.89 12.16
N ASP A 106 0.57 29.95 12.29
CA ASP A 106 -0.21 29.03 13.10
C ASP A 106 -0.16 27.61 12.54
N ARG A 107 -0.31 27.46 11.20
CA ARG A 107 -0.23 26.14 10.56
C ARG A 107 1.17 25.54 10.67
N ALA A 108 2.24 26.30 10.46
CA ALA A 108 3.60 25.82 10.68
C ALA A 108 3.83 25.42 12.14
N ALA A 109 3.32 26.20 13.11
CA ALA A 109 3.41 25.87 14.52
C ALA A 109 2.63 24.59 14.86
N THR A 110 1.44 24.40 14.29
CA THR A 110 0.62 23.20 14.48
C THR A 110 1.31 21.96 13.92
N ILE A 111 1.87 22.03 12.69
CA ILE A 111 2.58 20.90 12.08
C ILE A 111 3.83 20.54 12.90
N ARG A 112 4.62 21.52 13.36
CA ARG A 112 5.76 21.23 14.24
C ARG A 112 5.34 20.60 15.56
N ALA A 113 4.22 21.06 16.16
CA ALA A 113 3.71 20.47 17.39
C ALA A 113 3.26 19.02 17.22
N LEU A 114 2.74 18.61 16.06
CA LEU A 114 2.43 17.20 15.75
C LEU A 114 3.69 16.32 15.78
N ALA A 115 4.85 16.87 15.40
CA ALA A 115 6.14 16.20 15.43
C ALA A 115 6.89 16.35 16.76
N ASP A 116 6.43 17.18 17.68
CA ASP A 116 7.08 17.38 18.97
C ASP A 116 6.65 16.30 19.97
N PRO A 117 7.57 15.42 20.42
CA PRO A 117 7.25 14.35 21.36
C PRO A 117 6.71 14.84 22.71
N THR A 118 6.90 16.12 23.05
CA THR A 118 6.39 16.73 24.30
C THR A 118 4.95 17.19 24.19
N SER A 119 4.39 17.30 22.98
CA SER A 119 2.99 17.67 22.78
C SER A 119 2.04 16.58 23.25
N THR A 120 0.98 17.00 23.93
CA THR A 120 -0.09 16.14 24.47
C THR A 120 -1.42 16.41 23.76
N PRO A 121 -2.49 15.63 24.00
CA PRO A 121 -3.81 15.90 23.45
C PRO A 121 -4.31 17.34 23.71
N GLU A 122 -4.00 17.92 24.85
CA GLU A 122 -4.40 19.27 25.27
C GLU A 122 -3.66 20.37 24.51
N THR A 123 -2.57 20.04 23.83
CA THR A 123 -1.85 20.98 22.94
C THR A 123 -2.70 21.45 21.78
N PHE A 124 -3.72 20.64 21.39
CA PHE A 124 -4.48 20.84 20.17
C PHE A 124 -5.97 21.10 20.41
N GLY A 125 -6.49 22.14 19.75
CA GLY A 125 -7.92 22.34 19.53
C GLY A 125 -8.43 21.45 18.39
N ARG A 126 -9.67 20.98 18.50
CA ARG A 126 -10.38 20.14 17.53
C ARG A 126 -11.80 20.66 17.32
N PRO A 127 -12.29 20.92 16.10
CA PRO A 127 -11.56 20.88 14.82
C PRO A 127 -10.60 22.07 14.66
N GLY A 128 -9.73 21.99 13.64
CA GLY A 128 -8.78 23.03 13.27
C GLY A 128 -8.58 23.15 11.76
N HIS A 129 -7.42 23.68 11.34
CA HIS A 129 -7.12 24.02 9.94
C HIS A 129 -5.94 23.20 9.33
N VAL A 130 -5.33 22.31 10.11
CA VAL A 130 -4.35 21.32 9.62
C VAL A 130 -5.01 19.96 9.60
N ASN A 131 -4.76 19.17 8.55
CA ASN A 131 -5.33 17.85 8.30
C ASN A 131 -4.30 16.76 8.61
N PRO A 132 -4.26 16.17 9.82
CA PRO A 132 -3.38 15.02 10.05
C PRO A 132 -3.86 13.79 9.30
N LEU A 133 -2.91 12.93 8.88
CA LEU A 133 -3.17 11.68 8.19
C LEU A 133 -2.52 10.51 8.94
N TYR A 134 -3.26 9.40 9.05
CA TYR A 134 -2.71 8.15 9.55
C TYR A 134 -1.78 7.52 8.51
N ALA A 135 -0.49 7.48 8.75
CA ALA A 135 0.43 6.70 7.93
C ALA A 135 0.47 5.24 8.39
N GLN A 136 0.35 4.33 7.46
CA GLN A 136 0.42 2.89 7.75
C GLN A 136 1.77 2.50 8.33
N ASP A 137 1.75 1.59 9.32
CA ASP A 137 2.97 0.98 9.83
C ASP A 137 3.72 0.29 8.68
N LYS A 138 5.06 0.34 8.70
CA LYS A 138 6.00 -0.07 7.64
C LYS A 138 6.04 0.85 6.40
N GLY A 139 5.33 1.98 6.39
CA GLY A 139 5.45 3.01 5.36
C GLY A 139 5.09 2.51 3.96
N VAL A 140 5.86 2.96 2.95
CA VAL A 140 5.63 2.60 1.54
C VAL A 140 5.69 1.09 1.26
N LEU A 141 6.32 0.32 2.12
CA LEU A 141 6.34 -1.15 2.01
C LEU A 141 5.00 -1.80 2.42
N ARG A 142 4.09 -1.05 3.03
CA ARG A 142 2.72 -1.48 3.35
C ARG A 142 1.69 -0.89 2.40
N ARG A 143 1.79 0.42 2.12
CA ARG A 143 0.92 1.17 1.21
C ARG A 143 1.77 2.13 0.39
N ALA A 144 1.80 1.96 -0.91
CA ALA A 144 2.60 2.76 -1.84
C ALA A 144 1.95 4.14 -2.08
N GLY A 145 1.78 4.95 -1.04
CA GLY A 145 1.14 6.25 -1.06
C GLY A 145 2.04 7.37 -0.54
N HIS A 146 1.71 8.63 -0.89
CA HIS A 146 2.44 9.83 -0.48
C HIS A 146 2.50 9.99 1.05
N THR A 147 1.40 9.66 1.76
CA THR A 147 1.34 9.66 3.23
C THR A 147 2.44 8.80 3.84
N GLU A 148 2.61 7.59 3.33
CA GLU A 148 3.64 6.64 3.78
C GLU A 148 5.04 7.06 3.35
N ALA A 149 5.19 7.63 2.14
CA ALA A 149 6.46 8.18 1.66
C ALA A 149 6.99 9.28 2.57
N CYS A 150 6.12 10.15 3.08
CA CYS A 150 6.47 11.18 4.05
C CYS A 150 7.13 10.61 5.31
N ILE A 151 6.54 9.58 5.89
CA ILE A 151 7.05 8.95 7.12
C ILE A 151 8.38 8.24 6.86
N ASP A 152 8.50 7.59 5.73
CA ASP A 152 9.73 6.89 5.34
C ASP A 152 10.88 7.87 5.06
N MET A 153 10.61 8.96 4.34
CA MET A 153 11.60 10.01 4.12
C MET A 153 12.07 10.62 5.44
N ALA A 154 11.16 10.88 6.39
CA ALA A 154 11.53 11.39 7.71
C ALA A 154 12.41 10.39 8.47
N ARG A 155 12.04 9.10 8.51
CA ARG A 155 12.84 8.03 9.15
C ARG A 155 14.22 7.88 8.52
N LEU A 156 14.30 7.82 7.18
CA LEU A 156 15.55 7.69 6.45
C LEU A 156 16.45 8.91 6.63
N ALA A 157 15.85 10.10 6.80
CA ALA A 157 16.58 11.33 7.12
C ALA A 157 17.04 11.41 8.58
N GLY A 158 16.61 10.49 9.46
CA GLY A 158 16.90 10.50 10.90
C GLY A 158 16.11 11.57 11.66
N LEU A 159 14.95 11.97 11.15
CA LEU A 159 14.06 12.97 11.73
C LEU A 159 12.84 12.30 12.38
N TYR A 160 12.05 13.07 13.16
CA TYR A 160 10.81 12.58 13.71
C TYR A 160 9.87 12.13 12.59
N PRO A 161 9.19 10.95 12.70
CA PRO A 161 8.37 10.38 11.63
C PRO A 161 7.04 11.13 11.44
N ALA A 162 7.15 12.37 10.98
CA ALA A 162 6.08 13.28 10.63
C ALA A 162 6.52 14.22 9.52
N ALA A 163 5.60 14.64 8.66
CA ALA A 163 5.87 15.57 7.58
C ALA A 163 4.69 16.50 7.32
N ALA A 164 4.90 17.51 6.49
CA ALA A 164 3.84 18.20 5.78
C ALA A 164 3.85 17.73 4.33
N LEU A 165 2.68 17.60 3.74
CA LEU A 165 2.51 17.36 2.32
C LEU A 165 1.40 18.23 1.72
N MET A 166 1.50 18.48 0.43
CA MET A 166 0.45 19.13 -0.35
C MET A 166 0.56 18.68 -1.81
N GLU A 167 -0.53 18.31 -2.42
CA GLU A 167 -0.63 17.92 -3.83
C GLU A 167 -0.31 19.13 -4.71
N ILE A 168 0.37 18.89 -5.85
CA ILE A 168 0.78 19.94 -6.80
C ILE A 168 -0.21 20.00 -7.97
N MET A 169 -0.79 21.17 -8.15
CA MET A 169 -1.69 21.48 -9.26
C MET A 169 -0.97 22.21 -10.38
N SER A 170 -1.39 21.95 -11.62
CA SER A 170 -1.03 22.70 -12.81
C SER A 170 -1.61 24.14 -12.78
N GLU A 171 -1.19 24.99 -13.72
CA GLU A 171 -1.70 26.36 -13.80
C GLU A 171 -3.21 26.43 -14.07
N ASP A 172 -3.76 25.46 -14.79
CA ASP A 172 -5.20 25.30 -15.07
C ASP A 172 -6.01 24.71 -13.93
N VAL A 173 -5.35 24.48 -12.76
CA VAL A 173 -5.96 23.91 -11.54
C VAL A 173 -6.35 22.42 -11.68
N THR A 174 -5.87 21.72 -12.71
CA THR A 174 -5.85 20.26 -12.74
C THR A 174 -4.62 19.71 -12.01
N MET A 175 -4.56 18.39 -11.79
CA MET A 175 -3.39 17.81 -11.11
C MET A 175 -2.18 17.79 -12.05
N ALA A 176 -1.04 18.30 -11.58
CA ALA A 176 0.21 18.27 -12.33
C ALA A 176 0.70 16.82 -12.50
N ARG A 177 1.20 16.50 -13.70
CA ARG A 177 1.71 15.17 -14.04
C ARG A 177 3.23 15.18 -14.20
N LEU A 178 3.87 14.02 -14.19
CA LEU A 178 5.33 13.86 -14.16
C LEU A 178 6.10 14.79 -15.11
N PRO A 179 5.72 15.02 -16.40
CA PRO A 179 6.46 15.93 -17.28
C PRO A 179 6.44 17.39 -16.83
N GLU A 180 5.35 17.83 -16.23
CA GLU A 180 5.19 19.18 -15.69
C GLU A 180 5.89 19.31 -14.33
N LEU A 181 5.71 18.30 -13.45
CA LEU A 181 6.39 18.24 -12.15
C LEU A 181 7.91 18.26 -12.28
N ARG A 182 8.48 17.65 -13.34
CA ARG A 182 9.92 17.75 -13.59
C ARG A 182 10.35 19.19 -13.88
N LYS A 183 9.60 19.94 -14.70
CA LYS A 183 9.86 21.35 -14.99
C LYS A 183 9.76 22.20 -13.72
N MET A 184 8.69 22.00 -12.93
CA MET A 184 8.51 22.71 -11.67
C MET A 184 9.65 22.39 -10.68
N ALA A 185 10.09 21.15 -10.60
CA ALA A 185 11.21 20.75 -9.75
C ALA A 185 12.53 21.45 -10.18
N ASP A 186 12.77 21.55 -11.49
CA ASP A 186 13.94 22.25 -12.01
C ASP A 186 13.88 23.77 -11.73
N GLU A 187 12.72 24.39 -11.92
CA GLU A 187 12.48 25.81 -11.64
C GLU A 187 12.62 26.14 -10.14
N TRP A 188 12.14 25.26 -9.27
CA TRP A 188 12.20 25.44 -7.82
C TRP A 188 13.52 24.95 -7.21
N GLY A 189 14.39 24.30 -8.00
CA GLY A 189 15.63 23.71 -7.52
C GLY A 189 15.44 22.54 -6.57
N LEU A 190 14.35 21.77 -6.72
CA LEU A 190 13.97 20.68 -5.84
C LEU A 190 14.30 19.31 -6.42
N LYS A 191 14.46 18.33 -5.55
CA LYS A 191 14.58 16.93 -5.93
C LYS A 191 13.20 16.35 -6.23
N LEU A 192 13.13 15.53 -7.28
CA LEU A 192 11.94 14.80 -7.72
C LEU A 192 12.25 13.30 -7.70
N ILE A 193 11.52 12.55 -6.88
CA ILE A 193 11.66 11.10 -6.74
C ILE A 193 10.32 10.39 -6.97
N SER A 194 10.35 9.07 -7.21
CA SER A 194 9.15 8.24 -7.26
C SER A 194 8.99 7.38 -6.01
N ILE A 195 7.73 7.09 -5.64
CA ILE A 195 7.43 6.10 -4.60
C ILE A 195 7.99 4.72 -4.98
N ARG A 196 7.99 4.38 -6.28
CA ARG A 196 8.58 3.14 -6.79
C ARG A 196 10.08 3.03 -6.44
N ASP A 197 10.84 4.10 -6.67
CA ASP A 197 12.27 4.12 -6.35
C ASP A 197 12.52 4.09 -4.84
N LEU A 198 11.67 4.77 -4.05
CA LEU A 198 11.73 4.73 -2.59
C LEU A 198 11.45 3.31 -2.06
N ILE A 199 10.47 2.60 -2.62
CA ILE A 199 10.21 1.19 -2.31
C ILE A 199 11.41 0.32 -2.67
N ALA A 200 11.97 0.47 -3.87
CA ALA A 200 13.14 -0.28 -4.31
C ALA A 200 14.35 -0.04 -3.39
N TYR A 201 14.57 1.21 -2.98
CA TYR A 201 15.61 1.61 -2.04
C TYR A 201 15.43 0.91 -0.68
N ARG A 202 14.22 0.98 -0.10
CA ARG A 202 13.90 0.34 1.18
C ARG A 202 14.00 -1.18 1.11
N LEU A 203 13.49 -1.80 0.04
CA LEU A 203 13.59 -3.25 -0.17
C LEU A 203 15.04 -3.75 -0.30
N LYS A 204 15.94 -2.89 -0.78
CA LYS A 204 17.37 -3.19 -0.84
C LYS A 204 18.03 -3.14 0.54
N GLN A 205 17.58 -2.23 1.40
CA GLN A 205 18.16 -2.02 2.74
C GLN A 205 17.46 -2.84 3.83
N GLU A 206 16.16 -3.11 3.68
CA GLU A 206 15.33 -3.76 4.68
C GLU A 206 14.77 -5.09 4.15
N SER A 207 15.16 -6.19 4.76
CA SER A 207 14.48 -7.47 4.54
C SER A 207 13.29 -7.60 5.50
N LEU A 208 12.07 -7.55 4.98
CA LEU A 208 10.82 -7.79 5.76
C LEU A 208 10.64 -9.26 6.11
N VAL A 209 11.30 -10.14 5.37
CA VAL A 209 11.18 -11.59 5.52
C VAL A 209 12.53 -12.24 5.75
N GLU A 210 12.53 -13.29 6.54
CA GLU A 210 13.64 -14.21 6.71
C GLU A 210 13.37 -15.44 5.83
N LYS A 211 14.29 -15.77 4.93
CA LYS A 211 14.20 -16.94 4.06
C LYS A 211 14.64 -18.18 4.81
N GLY A 212 13.79 -19.21 4.82
CA GLY A 212 14.12 -20.53 5.38
C GLY A 212 14.84 -21.44 4.40
N VAL A 213 14.95 -22.72 4.80
CA VAL A 213 15.59 -23.74 3.96
C VAL A 213 14.70 -24.17 2.81
N GLU A 214 15.30 -24.43 1.68
CA GLU A 214 14.63 -25.01 0.52
C GLU A 214 14.54 -26.53 0.66
N VAL A 215 13.37 -27.08 0.39
CA VAL A 215 13.14 -28.53 0.41
C VAL A 215 12.42 -28.98 -0.85
N ASP A 216 12.65 -30.22 -1.21
CA ASP A 216 11.94 -30.91 -2.27
C ASP A 216 10.53 -31.28 -1.80
N MET A 217 9.52 -31.05 -2.65
CA MET A 217 8.13 -31.27 -2.30
C MET A 217 7.33 -31.93 -3.44
N PRO A 218 7.30 -33.26 -3.49
CA PRO A 218 6.39 -33.97 -4.37
C PRO A 218 4.95 -33.82 -3.89
N THR A 219 4.04 -33.49 -4.81
CA THR A 219 2.61 -33.31 -4.55
C THR A 219 1.77 -34.08 -5.59
N GLU A 220 0.47 -34.22 -5.36
CA GLU A 220 -0.45 -34.76 -6.35
C GLU A 220 -0.60 -33.88 -7.61
N TYR A 221 -0.19 -32.60 -7.53
CA TYR A 221 -0.25 -31.63 -8.63
C TYR A 221 1.06 -31.52 -9.42
N GLY A 222 2.14 -32.16 -8.94
CA GLY A 222 3.45 -32.13 -9.56
C GLY A 222 4.58 -32.11 -8.53
N HIS A 223 5.81 -31.95 -9.03
CA HIS A 223 7.03 -31.96 -8.26
C HIS A 223 7.60 -30.55 -8.17
N PHE A 224 7.69 -29.99 -6.97
CA PHE A 224 8.07 -28.61 -6.69
C PHE A 224 9.21 -28.54 -5.68
N ARG A 225 9.76 -27.33 -5.51
CA ARG A 225 10.60 -26.95 -4.38
C ARG A 225 9.79 -26.02 -3.48
N LEU A 226 9.93 -26.13 -2.17
CA LEU A 226 9.25 -25.30 -1.17
C LEU A 226 10.28 -24.53 -0.37
N ILE A 227 10.03 -23.24 -0.19
CA ILE A 227 10.81 -22.35 0.67
C ILE A 227 9.86 -21.64 1.64
N PRO A 228 9.99 -21.83 2.96
CA PRO A 228 9.27 -21.03 3.93
C PRO A 228 9.93 -19.66 4.10
N PHE A 229 9.11 -18.66 4.44
CA PHE A 229 9.55 -17.31 4.74
C PHE A 229 8.86 -16.84 6.02
N ARG A 230 9.62 -16.30 6.97
CA ARG A 230 9.08 -15.71 8.19
C ARG A 230 9.03 -14.20 8.05
N GLN A 231 7.85 -13.59 8.24
CA GLN A 231 7.70 -12.15 8.29
C GLN A 231 8.24 -11.61 9.62
N LYS A 232 9.26 -10.75 9.56
CA LYS A 232 9.98 -10.27 10.77
C LYS A 232 9.11 -9.44 11.72
N SER A 233 8.08 -8.76 11.21
CA SER A 233 7.27 -7.83 11.99
C SER A 233 6.22 -8.48 12.90
N ASN A 234 5.73 -9.67 12.53
CA ASN A 234 4.63 -10.35 13.23
C ASN A 234 4.84 -11.86 13.39
N GLY A 235 5.98 -12.40 12.88
CA GLY A 235 6.31 -13.81 12.96
C GLY A 235 5.49 -14.74 12.07
N LEU A 236 4.59 -14.23 11.22
CA LEU A 236 3.80 -15.05 10.30
C LEU A 236 4.70 -15.74 9.29
N GLU A 237 4.39 -17.00 9.01
CA GLU A 237 5.11 -17.81 8.03
C GLU A 237 4.34 -17.89 6.73
N HIS A 238 5.05 -17.64 5.63
CA HIS A 238 4.58 -17.68 4.25
C HIS A 238 5.36 -18.74 3.49
N ILE A 239 4.86 -19.14 2.33
CA ILE A 239 5.49 -20.23 1.56
C ILE A 239 5.64 -19.80 0.11
N ALA A 240 6.83 -20.05 -0.48
CA ALA A 240 6.99 -20.07 -1.92
C ALA A 240 7.10 -21.52 -2.39
N ILE A 241 6.27 -21.89 -3.38
CA ILE A 241 6.28 -23.19 -4.08
C ILE A 241 6.78 -22.91 -5.49
N ILE A 242 7.89 -23.54 -5.90
CA ILE A 242 8.64 -23.16 -7.08
C ILE A 242 8.81 -24.36 -8.01
N LYS A 243 8.59 -24.15 -9.30
CA LYS A 243 8.90 -25.10 -10.38
C LYS A 243 9.96 -24.54 -11.30
N GLY A 244 10.95 -25.36 -11.65
CA GLY A 244 12.03 -24.97 -12.56
C GLY A 244 12.97 -23.89 -12.00
N ASP A 245 13.92 -23.43 -12.81
CA ASP A 245 14.88 -22.40 -12.43
C ASP A 245 14.39 -21.02 -12.91
N ILE A 246 14.20 -20.12 -11.97
CA ILE A 246 13.77 -18.74 -12.24
C ILE A 246 15.01 -17.86 -12.41
N LYS A 247 15.08 -17.16 -13.55
CA LYS A 247 16.16 -16.21 -13.85
C LYS A 247 15.60 -14.79 -13.82
N GLU A 248 16.40 -13.88 -13.29
CA GLU A 248 16.06 -12.46 -13.25
C GLU A 248 15.82 -11.90 -14.67
N GLY A 249 14.76 -11.08 -14.84
CA GLY A 249 14.40 -10.52 -16.15
C GLY A 249 13.60 -11.43 -17.06
N GLU A 250 13.34 -12.69 -16.66
CA GLU A 250 12.54 -13.64 -17.45
C GLU A 250 11.08 -13.64 -16.96
N PRO A 251 10.07 -13.51 -17.85
CA PRO A 251 8.67 -13.62 -17.45
C PRO A 251 8.33 -15.01 -16.94
N VAL A 252 7.81 -15.12 -15.72
CA VAL A 252 7.48 -16.37 -15.03
C VAL A 252 6.01 -16.45 -14.71
N LEU A 253 5.39 -17.61 -14.82
CA LEU A 253 4.00 -17.81 -14.38
C LEU A 253 3.92 -17.79 -12.85
N VAL A 254 3.15 -16.84 -12.30
CA VAL A 254 3.10 -16.60 -10.85
C VAL A 254 1.67 -16.56 -10.32
N ARG A 255 1.43 -17.22 -9.21
CA ARG A 255 0.24 -17.04 -8.38
C ARG A 255 0.61 -16.51 -7.02
N VAL A 256 0.07 -15.36 -6.63
CA VAL A 256 0.07 -14.90 -5.23
C VAL A 256 -1.27 -15.30 -4.62
N HIS A 257 -1.25 -16.23 -3.67
CA HIS A 257 -2.43 -16.80 -3.04
C HIS A 257 -2.48 -16.42 -1.56
N SER A 258 -3.55 -15.78 -1.12
CA SER A 258 -3.79 -15.53 0.31
C SER A 258 -4.51 -16.72 0.91
N SER A 259 -4.05 -17.19 2.05
CA SER A 259 -4.59 -18.37 2.74
C SER A 259 -6.11 -18.30 2.95
N CYS A 260 -6.75 -19.42 2.82
CA CYS A 260 -8.16 -19.62 3.08
C CYS A 260 -8.34 -21.02 3.70
N ALA A 261 -8.20 -21.14 5.00
CA ALA A 261 -8.24 -22.43 5.69
C ALA A 261 -9.48 -23.25 5.33
N THR A 262 -10.64 -22.60 5.23
CA THR A 262 -11.89 -23.28 4.86
C THR A 262 -11.87 -23.82 3.42
N GLY A 263 -11.32 -23.09 2.47
CA GLY A 263 -11.25 -23.51 1.06
C GLY A 263 -10.06 -24.40 0.76
N ASP A 264 -8.85 -23.99 1.22
CA ASP A 264 -7.60 -24.64 0.85
C ASP A 264 -7.40 -25.99 1.58
N ILE A 265 -7.86 -26.10 2.84
CA ILE A 265 -7.64 -27.29 3.67
C ILE A 265 -8.91 -28.17 3.72
N PHE A 266 -10.08 -27.55 3.95
CA PHE A 266 -11.31 -28.29 4.19
C PHE A 266 -12.22 -28.39 2.97
N GLY A 267 -11.82 -27.87 1.80
CA GLY A 267 -12.58 -27.97 0.56
C GLY A 267 -13.96 -27.31 0.62
N SER A 268 -14.09 -26.19 1.36
CA SER A 268 -15.34 -25.46 1.46
C SER A 268 -15.85 -25.02 0.09
N MET A 269 -17.09 -25.35 -0.22
CA MET A 269 -17.76 -24.93 -1.45
C MET A 269 -18.28 -23.49 -1.42
N ARG A 270 -18.12 -22.75 -0.32
CA ARG A 270 -18.56 -21.34 -0.19
C ARG A 270 -17.66 -20.35 -0.92
N CYS A 271 -16.47 -20.77 -1.32
CA CYS A 271 -15.49 -19.97 -2.08
C CYS A 271 -14.85 -20.83 -3.18
N ASP A 272 -13.99 -20.20 -3.97
CA ASP A 272 -13.23 -20.82 -5.05
C ASP A 272 -11.72 -20.93 -4.74
N CYS A 273 -11.31 -20.70 -3.48
CA CYS A 273 -9.89 -20.54 -3.10
C CYS A 273 -9.10 -21.84 -3.32
N GLY A 274 -9.52 -22.95 -2.75
CA GLY A 274 -8.80 -24.24 -2.90
C GLY A 274 -8.70 -24.68 -4.36
N GLU A 275 -9.77 -24.59 -5.12
CA GLU A 275 -9.76 -24.92 -6.55
C GLU A 275 -8.81 -24.03 -7.35
N GLN A 276 -8.75 -22.71 -7.03
CA GLN A 276 -7.77 -21.81 -7.64
C GLN A 276 -6.34 -22.16 -7.28
N LEU A 277 -6.06 -22.56 -6.03
CA LEU A 277 -4.74 -22.99 -5.60
C LEU A 277 -4.29 -24.24 -6.37
N HIS A 278 -5.12 -25.26 -6.42
CA HIS A 278 -4.85 -26.51 -7.13
C HIS A 278 -4.66 -26.28 -8.62
N LYS A 279 -5.52 -25.48 -9.24
CA LYS A 279 -5.41 -25.13 -10.67
C LYS A 279 -4.12 -24.35 -10.96
N ALA A 280 -3.72 -23.43 -10.07
CA ALA A 280 -2.45 -22.71 -10.24
C ALA A 280 -1.24 -23.66 -10.21
N LEU A 281 -1.19 -24.61 -9.27
CA LEU A 281 -0.14 -25.62 -9.21
C LEU A 281 -0.10 -26.48 -10.47
N GLN A 282 -1.25 -26.95 -10.96
CA GLN A 282 -1.34 -27.72 -12.20
C GLN A 282 -0.89 -26.92 -13.42
N MET A 283 -1.26 -25.63 -13.52
CA MET A 283 -0.83 -24.77 -14.63
C MET A 283 0.68 -24.56 -14.63
N ILE A 284 1.27 -24.32 -13.45
CA ILE A 284 2.72 -24.13 -13.28
C ILE A 284 3.48 -25.44 -13.56
N GLU A 285 2.96 -26.59 -13.12
CA GLU A 285 3.56 -27.88 -13.45
C GLU A 285 3.57 -28.11 -14.96
N LYS A 286 2.46 -27.84 -15.65
CA LYS A 286 2.34 -27.96 -17.10
C LYS A 286 3.27 -27.00 -17.86
N GLU A 287 3.45 -25.78 -17.36
CA GLU A 287 4.39 -24.78 -17.92
C GLU A 287 5.85 -25.22 -17.71
N GLY A 288 6.13 -26.03 -16.68
CA GLY A 288 7.48 -26.47 -16.30
C GLY A 288 8.29 -25.40 -15.56
N LYS A 289 7.76 -24.18 -15.41
CA LYS A 289 8.42 -23.05 -14.72
C LYS A 289 7.38 -22.13 -14.12
N GLY A 290 7.58 -21.74 -12.87
CA GLY A 290 6.70 -20.78 -12.19
C GLY A 290 6.77 -20.84 -10.69
N ALA A 291 5.94 -20.01 -10.02
CA ALA A 291 5.88 -19.97 -8.57
C ALA A 291 4.47 -19.71 -8.05
N VAL A 292 4.11 -20.35 -6.93
CA VAL A 292 2.99 -19.97 -6.06
C VAL A 292 3.57 -19.36 -4.79
N VAL A 293 3.22 -18.11 -4.49
CA VAL A 293 3.48 -17.49 -3.18
C VAL A 293 2.20 -17.60 -2.37
N TYR A 294 2.25 -18.44 -1.33
CA TYR A 294 1.15 -18.66 -0.40
C TYR A 294 1.35 -17.77 0.83
N LEU A 295 0.51 -16.75 0.94
CA LEU A 295 0.57 -15.76 2.01
C LEU A 295 -0.40 -16.14 3.14
N ASN A 296 0.09 -16.25 4.35
CA ASN A 296 -0.72 -16.48 5.54
C ASN A 296 -1.45 -15.17 5.93
N GLN A 297 -2.50 -14.84 5.16
CA GLN A 297 -3.31 -13.62 5.29
C GLN A 297 -4.79 -14.00 5.15
N GLU A 298 -5.26 -14.80 6.11
CA GLU A 298 -6.64 -15.34 6.14
C GLU A 298 -7.68 -14.22 6.10
N GLY A 299 -8.78 -14.47 5.38
CA GLY A 299 -9.90 -13.53 5.31
C GLY A 299 -9.56 -12.18 4.67
N ARG A 300 -8.55 -12.10 3.79
CA ARG A 300 -7.99 -10.86 3.24
C ARG A 300 -7.29 -9.97 4.28
N GLY A 301 -6.66 -10.61 5.28
CA GLY A 301 -5.94 -9.92 6.35
C GLY A 301 -6.68 -9.80 7.67
N ILE A 302 -8.00 -9.99 7.69
CA ILE A 302 -8.83 -9.85 8.92
C ILE A 302 -8.74 -11.05 9.86
N GLY A 303 -8.20 -12.18 9.40
CA GLY A 303 -8.07 -13.41 10.16
C GLY A 303 -9.30 -14.31 10.13
N LEU A 304 -9.13 -15.55 10.64
CA LEU A 304 -10.17 -16.58 10.59
C LEU A 304 -11.39 -16.24 11.46
N MET A 305 -11.18 -15.69 12.65
CA MET A 305 -12.29 -15.38 13.55
C MET A 305 -13.23 -14.33 12.96
N GLU A 306 -12.69 -13.23 12.44
CA GLU A 306 -13.51 -12.18 11.83
C GLU A 306 -14.16 -12.66 10.53
N LYS A 307 -13.47 -13.49 9.75
CA LYS A 307 -14.05 -14.15 8.58
C LYS A 307 -15.26 -15.02 8.95
N MET A 308 -15.24 -15.73 10.08
CA MET A 308 -16.40 -16.53 10.54
C MET A 308 -17.57 -15.63 10.93
N LYS A 309 -17.32 -14.48 11.56
CA LYS A 309 -18.36 -13.49 11.83
C LYS A 309 -18.95 -12.94 10.52
N ALA A 310 -18.09 -12.62 9.54
CA ALA A 310 -18.54 -12.20 8.20
C ALA A 310 -19.42 -13.27 7.53
N TYR A 311 -19.04 -14.55 7.62
CA TYR A 311 -19.86 -15.65 7.12
C TYR A 311 -21.24 -15.71 7.80
N LYS A 312 -21.31 -15.42 9.10
CA LYS A 312 -22.59 -15.38 9.82
C LYS A 312 -23.49 -14.24 9.34
N LEU A 313 -22.92 -13.07 9.06
CA LEU A 313 -23.66 -11.94 8.45
C LEU A 313 -24.15 -12.30 7.04
N GLN A 314 -23.31 -12.97 6.24
CA GLN A 314 -23.68 -13.41 4.89
C GLN A 314 -24.83 -14.43 4.88
N GLU A 315 -24.93 -15.32 5.89
CA GLU A 315 -26.08 -16.22 6.07
C GLU A 315 -27.40 -15.45 6.27
N ASN A 316 -27.30 -14.23 6.83
CA ASN A 316 -28.45 -13.33 7.03
C ASN A 316 -28.68 -12.37 5.84
N GLY A 317 -28.01 -12.61 4.69
CA GLY A 317 -28.27 -11.86 3.46
C GLY A 317 -27.33 -10.70 3.18
N VAL A 318 -26.39 -10.37 4.07
CA VAL A 318 -25.36 -9.33 3.85
C VAL A 318 -24.36 -9.79 2.79
N ASP A 319 -23.84 -8.91 1.94
CA ASP A 319 -22.78 -9.28 0.99
C ASP A 319 -21.38 -9.29 1.65
N THR A 320 -20.39 -9.84 0.94
CA THR A 320 -19.02 -10.00 1.49
C THR A 320 -18.33 -8.70 1.85
N VAL A 321 -18.52 -7.64 1.05
CA VAL A 321 -17.89 -6.34 1.27
C VAL A 321 -18.55 -5.64 2.45
N GLU A 322 -19.88 -5.60 2.45
CA GLU A 322 -20.69 -5.01 3.51
C GLU A 322 -20.47 -5.72 4.85
N ALA A 323 -20.33 -7.04 4.85
CA ALA A 323 -20.04 -7.81 6.06
C ALA A 323 -18.72 -7.40 6.71
N ASN A 324 -17.67 -7.14 5.92
CA ASN A 324 -16.38 -6.65 6.44
C ASN A 324 -16.51 -5.24 7.02
N ILE A 325 -17.20 -4.33 6.33
CA ILE A 325 -17.42 -2.95 6.78
C ILE A 325 -18.20 -2.92 8.10
N LEU A 326 -19.27 -3.73 8.21
CA LEU A 326 -20.05 -3.84 9.45
C LEU A 326 -19.25 -4.37 10.65
N LEU A 327 -18.17 -5.11 10.38
CA LEU A 327 -17.23 -5.59 11.40
C LEU A 327 -16.07 -4.60 11.68
N GLY A 328 -16.09 -3.42 11.06
CA GLY A 328 -15.05 -2.39 11.25
C GLY A 328 -13.77 -2.63 10.45
N HIS A 329 -13.80 -3.49 9.42
CA HIS A 329 -12.68 -3.81 8.56
C HIS A 329 -12.78 -3.13 7.19
N GLN A 330 -11.63 -2.93 6.55
CA GLN A 330 -11.59 -2.54 5.13
C GLN A 330 -11.97 -3.73 4.22
N ALA A 331 -12.34 -3.43 2.98
CA ALA A 331 -12.67 -4.47 2.00
C ALA A 331 -11.47 -5.38 1.68
N ASP A 332 -10.25 -4.87 1.79
CA ASP A 332 -8.98 -5.59 1.57
C ASP A 332 -7.86 -5.04 2.47
N GLU A 333 -7.42 -5.84 3.44
CA GLU A 333 -6.33 -5.49 4.37
C GLU A 333 -5.03 -6.27 4.08
N ARG A 334 -4.88 -6.86 2.88
CA ARG A 334 -3.71 -7.66 2.52
C ARG A 334 -2.45 -6.81 2.39
N ASP A 335 -1.33 -7.39 2.85
CA ASP A 335 0.02 -6.84 2.69
C ASP A 335 0.65 -7.39 1.40
N TYR A 336 0.67 -6.59 0.36
CA TYR A 336 1.27 -6.97 -0.92
C TYR A 336 2.80 -6.85 -0.91
N GLY A 337 3.37 -6.03 -0.02
CA GLY A 337 4.81 -5.83 0.10
C GLY A 337 5.58 -7.08 0.49
N VAL A 338 5.01 -7.88 1.41
CA VAL A 338 5.58 -9.19 1.80
C VAL A 338 5.61 -10.15 0.60
N GLY A 339 4.50 -10.23 -0.15
CA GLY A 339 4.43 -11.06 -1.36
C GLY A 339 5.44 -10.65 -2.43
N ALA A 340 5.58 -9.35 -2.66
CA ALA A 340 6.54 -8.81 -3.61
C ALA A 340 7.99 -9.12 -3.19
N GLN A 341 8.31 -8.98 -1.89
CA GLN A 341 9.66 -9.28 -1.41
C GLN A 341 10.00 -10.78 -1.50
N ILE A 342 9.02 -11.66 -1.21
CA ILE A 342 9.20 -13.11 -1.41
C ILE A 342 9.48 -13.41 -2.88
N LEU A 343 8.70 -12.84 -3.82
CA LEU A 343 8.91 -13.02 -5.27
C LEU A 343 10.31 -12.58 -5.70
N ARG A 344 10.76 -11.39 -5.28
CA ARG A 344 12.12 -10.91 -5.57
C ARG A 344 13.20 -11.83 -4.98
N SER A 345 12.98 -12.32 -3.75
CA SER A 345 13.92 -13.22 -3.06
C SER A 345 14.10 -14.58 -3.77
N ILE A 346 13.13 -15.00 -4.59
CA ILE A 346 13.23 -16.21 -5.44
C ILE A 346 13.60 -15.90 -6.90
N GLY A 347 13.98 -14.63 -7.21
CA GLY A 347 14.48 -14.22 -8.53
C GLY A 347 13.41 -13.72 -9.50
N VAL A 348 12.14 -13.59 -9.09
CA VAL A 348 11.07 -13.07 -9.95
C VAL A 348 11.14 -11.54 -9.98
N THR A 349 11.33 -10.98 -11.18
CA THR A 349 11.23 -9.53 -11.45
C THR A 349 10.18 -9.21 -12.50
N GLN A 350 9.92 -10.14 -13.42
CA GLN A 350 8.87 -10.07 -14.42
C GLN A 350 7.96 -11.30 -14.28
N MET A 351 6.65 -11.10 -14.43
CA MET A 351 5.71 -12.19 -14.26
C MET A 351 4.52 -12.16 -15.20
N ARG A 352 4.00 -13.35 -15.50
CA ARG A 352 2.67 -13.60 -16.02
C ARG A 352 1.79 -13.97 -14.83
N LEU A 353 0.92 -13.04 -14.41
CA LEU A 353 0.21 -13.15 -13.12
C LEU A 353 -1.10 -13.91 -13.27
N LEU A 354 -1.24 -15.04 -12.58
CA LEU A 354 -2.49 -15.79 -12.44
C LEU A 354 -3.46 -15.03 -11.53
N THR A 355 -4.33 -14.21 -12.12
CA THR A 355 -5.30 -13.42 -11.36
C THR A 355 -6.51 -13.01 -12.20
N ASN A 356 -7.66 -12.85 -11.54
CA ASN A 356 -8.86 -12.19 -12.08
C ASN A 356 -9.13 -10.87 -11.34
N ASN A 357 -8.23 -10.43 -10.43
CA ASN A 357 -8.38 -9.24 -9.60
C ASN A 357 -7.43 -8.13 -10.08
N PRO A 358 -7.92 -7.03 -10.68
CA PRO A 358 -7.07 -5.94 -11.15
C PRO A 358 -6.34 -5.21 -10.03
N VAL A 359 -6.94 -5.05 -8.85
CA VAL A 359 -6.31 -4.41 -7.68
C VAL A 359 -5.04 -5.15 -7.24
N LYS A 360 -5.03 -6.48 -7.37
CA LYS A 360 -3.85 -7.31 -7.05
C LYS A 360 -2.67 -6.99 -7.97
N ARG A 361 -2.94 -6.66 -9.23
CA ARG A 361 -1.93 -6.24 -10.19
C ARG A 361 -1.26 -4.94 -9.73
N VAL A 362 -2.03 -3.90 -9.52
CA VAL A 362 -1.55 -2.59 -9.06
C VAL A 362 -0.74 -2.74 -7.77
N GLY A 363 -1.23 -3.55 -6.82
CA GLY A 363 -0.53 -3.81 -5.57
C GLY A 363 0.88 -4.40 -5.74
N LEU A 364 1.13 -5.25 -6.74
CA LEU A 364 2.45 -5.84 -6.98
C LEU A 364 3.37 -4.95 -7.83
N GLU A 365 2.83 -4.27 -8.84
CA GLU A 365 3.57 -3.34 -9.69
C GLU A 365 4.14 -2.17 -8.89
N SER A 366 3.39 -1.67 -7.93
CA SER A 366 3.85 -0.62 -7.01
C SER A 366 5.10 -1.01 -6.19
N TYR A 367 5.41 -2.30 -6.09
CA TYR A 367 6.63 -2.80 -5.42
C TYR A 367 7.75 -3.18 -6.40
N GLY A 368 7.72 -2.64 -7.62
CA GLY A 368 8.79 -2.78 -8.60
C GLY A 368 8.85 -4.17 -9.25
N LEU A 369 7.73 -4.89 -9.28
CA LEU A 369 7.55 -6.11 -10.07
C LEU A 369 6.87 -5.75 -11.40
N SER A 370 7.33 -6.30 -12.51
CA SER A 370 6.73 -6.08 -13.83
C SER A 370 5.73 -7.19 -14.15
N ILE A 371 4.46 -6.83 -14.40
CA ILE A 371 3.43 -7.77 -14.85
C ILE A 371 3.26 -7.64 -16.37
N VAL A 372 3.82 -8.57 -17.10
CA VAL A 372 3.80 -8.57 -18.57
C VAL A 372 2.51 -9.15 -19.14
N GLU A 373 1.79 -9.98 -18.36
CA GLU A 373 0.54 -10.62 -18.79
C GLU A 373 -0.34 -10.95 -17.58
N ASN A 374 -1.65 -10.74 -17.69
CA ASN A 374 -2.65 -11.29 -16.78
C ASN A 374 -3.18 -12.60 -17.34
N VAL A 375 -2.92 -13.69 -16.63
CA VAL A 375 -3.42 -15.02 -17.01
C VAL A 375 -4.67 -15.32 -16.18
N PRO A 376 -5.84 -15.51 -16.80
CA PRO A 376 -7.08 -15.78 -16.07
C PRO A 376 -7.02 -17.13 -15.35
N ILE A 377 -7.59 -17.16 -14.14
CA ILE A 377 -7.71 -18.39 -13.35
C ILE A 377 -9.17 -18.53 -12.87
N GLU A 378 -10.06 -18.87 -13.79
CA GLU A 378 -11.48 -18.99 -13.54
C GLU A 378 -11.85 -20.39 -13.08
N ILE A 379 -12.73 -20.47 -12.11
CA ILE A 379 -13.33 -21.71 -11.59
C ILE A 379 -14.82 -21.69 -11.92
N THR A 380 -15.35 -22.83 -12.32
CA THR A 380 -16.79 -22.97 -12.61
C THR A 380 -17.61 -22.73 -11.33
N PRO A 381 -18.58 -21.80 -11.33
CA PRO A 381 -19.43 -21.57 -10.18
C PRO A 381 -20.20 -22.82 -9.77
N ASN A 382 -20.43 -22.97 -8.47
CA ASN A 382 -21.32 -23.95 -7.89
C ASN A 382 -22.49 -23.27 -7.14
N LYS A 383 -23.51 -23.98 -6.78
CA LYS A 383 -24.73 -23.47 -6.12
C LYS A 383 -24.46 -22.74 -4.78
N TYR A 384 -23.30 -22.96 -4.16
CA TYR A 384 -22.97 -22.36 -2.87
C TYR A 384 -22.07 -21.13 -3.00
N ASN A 385 -21.26 -21.00 -4.09
CA ASN A 385 -20.33 -19.89 -4.29
C ASN A 385 -20.76 -18.90 -5.39
N GLU A 386 -21.83 -19.17 -6.13
CA GLU A 386 -22.31 -18.31 -7.22
C GLU A 386 -22.52 -16.86 -6.76
N ARG A 387 -23.19 -16.65 -5.63
CA ARG A 387 -23.41 -15.32 -5.04
C ARG A 387 -22.09 -14.64 -4.68
N TYR A 388 -21.15 -15.37 -4.09
CA TYR A 388 -19.83 -14.87 -3.74
C TYR A 388 -19.02 -14.44 -4.97
N LEU A 389 -19.02 -15.24 -6.03
CA LEU A 389 -18.35 -14.93 -7.29
C LEU A 389 -19.01 -13.73 -8.00
N LYS A 390 -20.33 -13.61 -7.93
CA LYS A 390 -21.06 -12.45 -8.44
C LYS A 390 -20.66 -11.16 -7.68
N THR A 391 -20.57 -11.20 -6.36
CA THR A 391 -20.07 -10.05 -5.56
C THR A 391 -18.64 -9.66 -5.96
N LYS A 392 -17.74 -10.64 -6.18
CA LYS A 392 -16.38 -10.36 -6.69
C LYS A 392 -16.42 -9.62 -8.03
N LYS A 393 -17.29 -10.04 -8.96
CA LYS A 393 -17.43 -9.37 -10.27
C LYS A 393 -18.03 -7.98 -10.14
N ASP A 394 -19.19 -7.88 -9.51
CA ASP A 394 -20.03 -6.67 -9.56
C ASP A 394 -19.51 -5.55 -8.64
N ARG A 395 -18.90 -5.89 -7.49
CA ARG A 395 -18.48 -4.94 -6.45
C ARG A 395 -16.96 -4.81 -6.27
N MET A 396 -16.19 -5.76 -6.78
CA MET A 396 -14.73 -5.77 -6.60
C MET A 396 -13.97 -5.76 -7.94
N GLY A 397 -14.67 -5.52 -9.05
CA GLY A 397 -14.06 -5.34 -10.37
C GLY A 397 -13.35 -6.57 -10.93
N HIS A 398 -13.63 -7.79 -10.40
CA HIS A 398 -13.02 -9.01 -10.93
C HIS A 398 -13.48 -9.29 -12.36
N THR A 399 -12.53 -9.62 -13.22
CA THR A 399 -12.79 -10.08 -14.61
C THR A 399 -13.20 -11.56 -14.58
N LEU A 400 -14.48 -11.84 -14.35
CA LEU A 400 -15.04 -13.20 -14.34
C LEU A 400 -16.06 -13.37 -15.46
N HIS A 401 -15.92 -14.45 -16.25
CA HIS A 401 -16.86 -14.81 -17.29
C HIS A 401 -17.71 -16.01 -16.81
N PHE A 402 -18.98 -15.78 -16.53
CA PHE A 402 -19.89 -16.86 -16.23
C PHE A 402 -20.47 -17.36 -17.56
N ASN A 403 -19.98 -18.51 -18.04
CA ASN A 403 -20.67 -19.21 -19.13
C ASN A 403 -22.05 -19.63 -18.62
N LYS A 404 -23.09 -19.23 -19.33
CA LYS A 404 -24.47 -19.63 -19.08
C LYS A 404 -24.68 -21.13 -19.29
#